data_5cd2bcc413993a7c8f13353633fd1d0f
#
_entry.id   5cd2bcc413993a7c8f13353633fd1d0f
#
_cell.length_a   1.000
_cell.length_b   1.000
_cell.length_c   1.000
_cell.angle_alpha   90.00
_cell.angle_beta   90.00
_cell.angle_gamma   90.00
#
_symmetry.space_group_name_H-M   'P 1'
#
loop_
_entity.id
_entity.type
_entity.pdbx_description
1 polymer ?
#
loop_
_entity_poly.entity_id
_entity_poly.type
_entity_poly.pdbx_seq_one_letter_code
_entity_poly.pdbx_strand_id
1 'polypeptide(L)'
;MRIHWFEPEESADRARDAVQRIRRRMPRATWLLILVFASVVLWKAVVTVGAGERAAVFNRITGVEKRQLGEGWHLLVPFIEIPERYDVKVRTYTMSAKPSEGDVQGDDSLLALTADGQPVTVDMSVRFHPDPTEIWQLHEEIGPDYVNRVVRPQVRSVARMVIAEYPVTDVYSERRQEIQDKISQELTEMFGRNHLVFDALLVRDVEFSKEFQAAVEAKQVAEQEYLKMEYVLDRARTEAQQKIVAAEGDAESIRLRGEALRRNPRLIDYEYAR
;
A
#
# COMPACT_ATOMS: atom_id res chain seq x y z
N MET A 1 2.59 -68.21 49.30
CA MET A 1 3.06 -67.44 48.12
C MET A 1 3.38 -66.01 48.57
N ARG A 2 4.66 -65.72 48.85
CA ARG A 2 5.07 -64.38 49.34
C ARG A 2 5.47 -63.55 48.12
N ILE A 3 4.73 -62.45 47.88
CA ILE A 3 5.05 -61.48 46.85
C ILE A 3 6.09 -60.55 47.42
N HIS A 4 7.33 -60.61 46.89
CA HIS A 4 8.40 -59.67 47.19
C HIS A 4 8.04 -58.34 46.52
N TRP A 5 7.74 -57.32 47.34
CA TRP A 5 7.67 -55.96 46.90
C TRP A 5 9.07 -55.42 46.57
N PHE A 6 9.25 -54.92 45.39
CA PHE A 6 10.48 -54.33 44.92
C PHE A 6 10.74 -53.03 45.73
N GLU A 7 11.78 -53.04 46.58
CA GLU A 7 12.14 -51.86 47.36
C GLU A 7 12.75 -50.79 46.46
N PRO A 8 12.17 -49.58 46.35
CA PRO A 8 12.69 -48.49 45.46
C PRO A 8 13.98 -47.87 45.93
N GLU A 9 14.41 -48.08 47.18
CA GLU A 9 15.67 -47.48 47.72
C GLU A 9 16.94 -48.13 47.15
N GLU A 10 16.89 -49.44 46.90
CA GLU A 10 18.07 -50.17 46.39
C GLU A 10 18.46 -49.74 44.94
N SER A 11 17.47 -49.29 44.15
CA SER A 11 17.71 -48.81 42.78
C SER A 11 18.32 -47.40 42.78
N ALA A 12 17.92 -46.55 43.75
CA ALA A 12 18.46 -45.20 43.88
C ALA A 12 19.92 -45.17 44.38
N ASP A 13 20.24 -46.07 45.32
CA ASP A 13 21.61 -46.21 45.84
C ASP A 13 22.57 -46.83 44.80
N ARG A 14 22.12 -47.81 44.02
CA ARG A 14 22.91 -48.35 42.89
C ARG A 14 23.14 -47.29 41.81
N ALA A 15 22.19 -46.42 41.55
CA ALA A 15 22.36 -45.31 40.62
C ALA A 15 23.37 -44.28 41.17
N ARG A 16 23.30 -43.95 42.45
CA ARG A 16 24.27 -43.04 43.11
C ARG A 16 25.69 -43.58 43.12
N ASP A 17 25.82 -44.87 43.41
CA ASP A 17 27.13 -45.55 43.39
C ASP A 17 27.71 -45.72 41.98
N ALA A 18 26.87 -45.92 40.98
CA ALA A 18 27.27 -45.91 39.59
C ALA A 18 27.78 -44.52 39.14
N VAL A 19 27.06 -43.46 39.47
CA VAL A 19 27.45 -42.06 39.19
C VAL A 19 28.75 -41.70 39.92
N GLN A 20 28.96 -42.15 41.20
CA GLN A 20 30.20 -41.90 41.93
C GLN A 20 31.38 -42.69 41.36
N ARG A 21 31.18 -43.91 40.87
CA ARG A 21 32.24 -44.71 40.21
C ARG A 21 32.64 -44.13 38.86
N ILE A 22 31.71 -43.63 38.09
CA ILE A 22 31.96 -42.91 36.85
C ILE A 22 32.74 -41.63 37.13
N ARG A 23 32.36 -40.86 38.13
CA ARG A 23 33.04 -39.61 38.54
C ARG A 23 34.48 -39.80 38.99
N ARG A 24 34.81 -40.95 39.65
CA ARG A 24 36.20 -41.25 40.09
C ARG A 24 37.12 -41.74 38.97
N ARG A 25 36.60 -42.26 37.88
CA ARG A 25 37.41 -42.82 36.77
C ARG A 25 37.55 -41.88 35.57
N MET A 26 36.81 -40.79 35.50
CA MET A 26 36.97 -39.87 34.39
C MET A 26 38.20 -38.97 34.59
N PRO A 27 39.12 -38.92 33.60
CA PRO A 27 40.25 -38.00 33.67
C PRO A 27 39.70 -36.54 33.66
N ARG A 28 40.43 -35.65 34.35
CA ARG A 28 40.05 -34.22 34.44
C ARG A 28 39.76 -33.56 33.07
N ALA A 29 40.43 -34.08 32.02
CA ALA A 29 40.24 -33.63 30.66
C ALA A 29 38.80 -33.87 30.11
N THR A 30 38.14 -34.99 30.47
CA THR A 30 36.76 -35.26 30.05
C THR A 30 35.75 -34.32 30.70
N TRP A 31 35.97 -33.91 31.95
CA TRP A 31 35.13 -32.91 32.60
C TRP A 31 35.28 -31.54 31.95
N LEU A 32 36.45 -31.14 31.53
CA LEU A 32 36.66 -29.91 30.75
C LEU A 32 35.96 -29.97 29.40
N LEU A 33 36.01 -31.09 28.69
CA LEU A 33 35.31 -31.28 27.43
C LEU A 33 33.77 -31.19 27.60
N ILE A 34 33.22 -31.82 28.63
CA ILE A 34 31.77 -31.73 28.94
C ILE A 34 31.39 -30.31 29.28
N LEU A 35 32.21 -29.59 30.04
CA LEU A 35 31.92 -28.19 30.42
C LEU A 35 31.98 -27.25 29.22
N VAL A 36 32.97 -27.43 28.34
CA VAL A 36 33.07 -26.70 27.08
C VAL A 36 31.85 -26.99 26.18
N PHE A 37 31.52 -28.28 26.02
CA PHE A 37 30.35 -28.69 25.24
C PHE A 37 29.04 -28.08 25.82
N ALA A 38 28.82 -28.18 27.12
CA ALA A 38 27.69 -27.60 27.82
C ALA A 38 27.63 -26.06 27.62
N SER A 39 28.79 -25.39 27.71
CA SER A 39 28.88 -23.94 27.46
C SER A 39 28.51 -23.56 26.04
N VAL A 40 28.96 -24.32 25.04
CA VAL A 40 28.61 -24.11 23.62
C VAL A 40 27.11 -24.34 23.38
N VAL A 41 26.56 -25.41 23.97
CA VAL A 41 25.12 -25.71 23.87
C VAL A 41 24.31 -24.59 24.53
N LEU A 42 24.68 -24.12 25.72
CA LEU A 42 24.01 -23.07 26.43
C LEU A 42 24.09 -21.74 25.67
N TRP A 43 25.25 -21.46 25.07
CA TRP A 43 25.39 -20.24 24.24
C TRP A 43 24.50 -20.27 22.98
N LYS A 44 24.36 -21.44 22.35
CA LYS A 44 23.46 -21.64 21.21
C LYS A 44 21.98 -21.72 21.59
N ALA A 45 21.65 -21.95 22.86
CA ALA A 45 20.29 -21.98 23.36
C ALA A 45 19.66 -20.59 23.48
N VAL A 46 20.48 -19.55 23.59
CA VAL A 46 19.99 -18.17 23.73
C VAL A 46 19.80 -17.56 22.34
N VAL A 47 18.57 -17.22 22.03
CA VAL A 47 18.20 -16.53 20.77
C VAL A 47 17.70 -15.14 21.12
N THR A 48 18.17 -14.14 20.38
CA THR A 48 17.74 -12.76 20.51
C THR A 48 16.83 -12.40 19.36
N VAL A 49 15.63 -11.91 19.66
CA VAL A 49 14.68 -11.32 18.70
C VAL A 49 14.80 -9.80 18.81
N GLY A 50 15.05 -9.14 17.69
CA GLY A 50 15.25 -7.70 17.62
C GLY A 50 13.97 -6.91 17.86
N ALA A 51 14.13 -5.59 18.00
CA ALA A 51 12.99 -4.67 18.10
C ALA A 51 12.23 -4.58 16.78
N GLY A 52 10.92 -4.78 16.81
CA GLY A 52 10.05 -4.84 15.63
C GLY A 52 10.15 -6.15 14.87
N GLU A 53 10.71 -7.19 15.50
CA GLU A 53 10.73 -8.55 14.99
C GLU A 53 9.87 -9.48 15.86
N ARG A 54 9.38 -10.54 15.26
CA ARG A 54 8.76 -11.70 15.92
C ARG A 54 9.39 -12.96 15.33
N ALA A 55 9.44 -14.03 16.11
CA ALA A 55 9.93 -15.29 15.56
C ALA A 55 8.90 -16.41 15.75
N ALA A 56 8.65 -17.16 14.68
CA ALA A 56 8.01 -18.47 14.72
C ALA A 56 9.05 -19.52 15.11
N VAL A 57 8.61 -20.54 15.82
CA VAL A 57 9.49 -21.64 16.25
C VAL A 57 9.12 -22.90 15.48
N PHE A 58 10.06 -23.37 14.66
CA PHE A 58 9.95 -24.67 14.01
C PHE A 58 10.69 -25.72 14.84
N ASN A 59 9.96 -26.71 15.34
CA ASN A 59 10.51 -27.86 16.06
C ASN A 59 10.65 -29.04 15.10
N ARG A 60 11.86 -29.57 14.97
CA ARG A 60 12.15 -30.69 14.05
C ARG A 60 11.40 -31.99 14.38
N ILE A 61 10.86 -32.12 15.59
CA ILE A 61 10.16 -33.33 16.04
C ILE A 61 8.64 -33.14 15.92
N THR A 62 8.11 -31.97 16.32
CA THR A 62 6.68 -31.72 16.43
C THR A 62 6.11 -30.81 15.35
N GLY A 63 6.95 -30.21 14.49
CA GLY A 63 6.54 -29.24 13.47
C GLY A 63 6.54 -27.81 14.00
N VAL A 64 5.74 -26.94 13.36
CA VAL A 64 5.62 -25.53 13.80
C VAL A 64 4.94 -25.48 15.16
N GLU A 65 5.56 -24.82 16.11
CA GLU A 65 4.96 -24.63 17.43
C GLU A 65 3.95 -23.48 17.41
N LYS A 66 2.79 -23.71 18.05
CA LYS A 66 1.73 -22.70 18.18
C LYS A 66 2.08 -21.62 19.20
N ARG A 67 3.32 -21.14 19.12
CA ARG A 67 3.84 -20.02 19.92
C ARG A 67 4.72 -19.15 19.06
N GLN A 68 4.79 -17.90 19.41
CA GLN A 68 5.69 -16.92 18.79
C GLN A 68 6.54 -16.26 19.86
N LEU A 69 7.77 -15.94 19.49
CA LEU A 69 8.70 -15.25 20.37
C LEU A 69 8.57 -13.76 20.15
N GLY A 70 8.39 -13.01 21.23
CA GLY A 70 8.42 -11.57 21.23
C GLY A 70 9.85 -11.03 21.17
N GLU A 71 9.97 -9.71 21.26
CA GLU A 71 11.27 -9.04 21.35
C GLU A 71 12.01 -9.47 22.64
N GLY A 72 13.33 -9.57 22.54
CA GLY A 72 14.19 -9.89 23.69
C GLY A 72 14.91 -11.22 23.58
N TRP A 73 15.34 -11.74 24.74
CA TRP A 73 16.09 -12.99 24.83
C TRP A 73 15.16 -14.16 25.12
N HIS A 74 15.33 -15.23 24.37
CA HIS A 74 14.56 -16.45 24.51
C HIS A 74 15.50 -17.65 24.62
N LEU A 75 15.10 -18.64 25.41
CA LEU A 75 15.80 -19.92 25.52
C LEU A 75 15.08 -20.93 24.63
N LEU A 76 15.80 -21.48 23.67
CA LEU A 76 15.35 -22.53 22.76
C LEU A 76 16.22 -23.78 22.93
N VAL A 77 15.68 -24.94 22.59
CA VAL A 77 16.44 -26.19 22.58
C VAL A 77 17.29 -26.23 21.32
N PRO A 78 18.66 -26.12 21.44
CA PRO A 78 19.51 -26.09 20.28
C PRO A 78 19.35 -27.36 19.44
N PHE A 79 19.48 -27.22 18.11
CA PHE A 79 19.36 -28.30 17.11
C PHE A 79 17.95 -28.86 16.90
N ILE A 80 17.01 -28.67 17.84
CA ILE A 80 15.62 -29.12 17.75
C ILE A 80 14.73 -27.98 17.35
N GLU A 81 14.83 -26.85 18.02
CA GLU A 81 14.03 -25.65 17.78
C GLU A 81 14.80 -24.66 16.93
N ILE A 82 14.20 -24.27 15.82
CA ILE A 82 14.74 -23.30 14.86
C ILE A 82 13.81 -22.09 14.82
N PRO A 83 14.27 -20.92 15.25
CA PRO A 83 13.48 -19.70 15.16
C PRO A 83 13.59 -19.10 13.75
N GLU A 84 12.46 -18.83 13.11
CA GLU A 84 12.37 -18.03 11.89
C GLU A 84 11.87 -16.64 12.23
N ARG A 85 12.63 -15.60 11.86
CA ARG A 85 12.34 -14.22 12.23
C ARG A 85 11.55 -13.53 11.14
N TYR A 86 10.54 -12.76 11.56
CA TYR A 86 9.70 -11.94 10.72
C TYR A 86 9.80 -10.50 11.18
N ASP A 87 10.07 -9.59 10.25
CA ASP A 87 9.96 -8.15 10.49
C ASP A 87 8.47 -7.78 10.49
N VAL A 88 7.97 -7.32 11.64
CA VAL A 88 6.56 -6.90 11.82
C VAL A 88 6.37 -5.39 11.69
N LYS A 89 7.40 -4.69 11.24
CA LYS A 89 7.29 -3.28 10.89
C LYS A 89 6.57 -3.11 9.58
N VAL A 90 5.95 -1.95 9.41
CA VAL A 90 5.30 -1.59 8.14
C VAL A 90 6.33 -1.56 7.02
N ARG A 91 6.08 -2.38 6.00
CA ARG A 91 6.86 -2.47 4.77
C ARG A 91 6.05 -1.94 3.61
N THR A 92 6.75 -1.45 2.61
CA THR A 92 6.12 -1.03 1.36
C THR A 92 6.57 -1.98 0.26
N TYR A 93 5.63 -2.49 -0.51
CA TYR A 93 5.89 -3.20 -1.76
C TYR A 93 5.46 -2.31 -2.92
N THR A 94 6.40 -1.99 -3.80
CA THR A 94 6.18 -1.08 -4.93
C THR A 94 6.24 -1.83 -6.25
N MET A 95 5.17 -1.70 -7.02
CA MET A 95 5.08 -2.14 -8.41
C MET A 95 5.20 -0.91 -9.30
N SER A 96 6.22 -0.86 -10.15
CA SER A 96 6.46 0.28 -11.04
C SER A 96 7.03 -0.18 -12.39
N ALA A 97 6.70 0.55 -13.43
CA ALA A 97 7.33 0.42 -14.75
C ALA A 97 8.79 0.89 -14.74
N LYS A 98 9.15 1.75 -13.77
CA LYS A 98 10.51 2.30 -13.65
C LYS A 98 11.39 1.37 -12.83
N PRO A 99 12.46 0.80 -13.42
CA PRO A 99 13.29 -0.21 -12.73
C PRO A 99 13.97 0.28 -11.44
N SER A 100 14.11 1.60 -11.25
CA SER A 100 14.73 2.21 -10.07
C SER A 100 13.77 2.46 -8.91
N GLU A 101 12.48 2.30 -9.11
CA GLU A 101 11.44 2.62 -8.13
C GLU A 101 10.71 1.40 -7.59
N GLY A 102 10.77 0.25 -8.30
CA GLY A 102 10.12 -1.01 -7.92
C GLY A 102 10.98 -1.89 -7.03
N ASP A 103 10.35 -2.78 -6.26
CA ASP A 103 11.04 -3.81 -5.46
C ASP A 103 11.60 -4.94 -6.34
N VAL A 104 11.07 -5.09 -7.56
CA VAL A 104 11.54 -6.05 -8.55
C VAL A 104 12.31 -5.32 -9.64
N GLN A 105 13.48 -5.85 -10.01
CA GLN A 105 14.25 -5.30 -11.13
C GLN A 105 13.51 -5.53 -12.45
N GLY A 106 13.27 -4.45 -13.19
CA GLY A 106 12.56 -4.46 -14.45
C GLY A 106 11.18 -3.79 -14.35
N ASP A 107 10.36 -4.00 -15.38
CA ASP A 107 8.97 -3.54 -15.40
C ASP A 107 8.10 -4.49 -14.56
N ASP A 108 7.67 -4.03 -13.42
CA ASP A 108 6.73 -4.74 -12.52
C ASP A 108 5.38 -4.02 -12.42
N SER A 109 5.11 -3.04 -13.29
CA SER A 109 3.84 -2.33 -13.34
C SER A 109 2.64 -3.28 -13.52
N LEU A 110 1.48 -2.82 -13.14
CA LEU A 110 0.24 -3.56 -13.31
C LEU A 110 -0.41 -3.19 -14.64
N LEU A 111 -0.42 -4.13 -15.60
CA LEU A 111 -1.25 -4.00 -16.78
C LEU A 111 -2.67 -4.51 -16.46
N ALA A 112 -3.68 -3.65 -16.64
CA ALA A 112 -5.10 -3.95 -16.45
C ALA A 112 -5.91 -3.50 -17.67
N LEU A 113 -7.10 -4.08 -17.82
CA LEU A 113 -8.11 -3.63 -18.80
C LEU A 113 -9.26 -2.99 -18.02
N THR A 114 -9.72 -1.85 -18.49
CA THR A 114 -10.90 -1.14 -17.94
C THR A 114 -12.20 -1.77 -18.49
N ALA A 115 -13.35 -1.39 -17.94
CA ALA A 115 -14.66 -1.90 -18.33
C ALA A 115 -14.98 -1.67 -19.84
N ASP A 116 -14.42 -0.62 -20.42
CA ASP A 116 -14.52 -0.27 -21.84
C ASP A 116 -13.40 -0.91 -22.70
N GLY A 117 -12.62 -1.82 -22.11
CA GLY A 117 -11.59 -2.60 -22.81
C GLY A 117 -10.29 -1.83 -23.11
N GLN A 118 -10.09 -0.66 -22.52
CA GLN A 118 -8.85 0.10 -22.69
C GLN A 118 -7.74 -0.45 -21.82
N PRO A 119 -6.53 -0.70 -22.35
CA PRO A 119 -5.38 -1.08 -21.54
C PRO A 119 -4.86 0.13 -20.75
N VAL A 120 -4.64 -0.08 -19.44
CA VAL A 120 -4.02 0.88 -18.54
C VAL A 120 -2.86 0.22 -17.81
N THR A 121 -1.76 0.94 -17.67
CA THR A 121 -0.61 0.55 -16.87
C THR A 121 -0.64 1.36 -15.58
N VAL A 122 -0.63 0.68 -14.45
CA VAL A 122 -0.76 1.32 -13.13
C VAL A 122 0.44 0.99 -12.27
N ASP A 123 1.10 2.05 -11.80
CA ASP A 123 2.12 1.97 -10.77
C ASP A 123 1.49 2.16 -9.40
N MET A 124 1.76 1.24 -8.47
CA MET A 124 1.19 1.30 -7.14
C MET A 124 2.13 0.80 -6.06
N SER A 125 1.98 1.35 -4.86
CA SER A 125 2.68 0.91 -3.67
C SER A 125 1.68 0.46 -2.62
N VAL A 126 1.94 -0.71 -2.03
CA VAL A 126 1.12 -1.27 -0.96
C VAL A 126 1.93 -1.30 0.32
N ARG A 127 1.37 -0.75 1.38
CA ARG A 127 1.95 -0.80 2.73
C ARG A 127 1.24 -1.87 3.52
N PHE A 128 2.01 -2.71 4.18
CA PHE A 128 1.51 -3.85 4.94
C PHE A 128 2.55 -4.31 5.94
N HIS A 129 2.14 -5.17 6.87
CA HIS A 129 3.03 -5.89 7.77
C HIS A 129 2.42 -7.23 8.18
N PRO A 130 3.22 -8.22 8.59
CA PRO A 130 2.71 -9.44 9.21
C PRO A 130 1.99 -9.13 10.52
N ASP A 131 0.88 -9.83 10.81
CA ASP A 131 0.19 -9.67 12.08
C ASP A 131 1.10 -10.18 13.22
N PRO A 132 1.50 -9.31 14.17
CA PRO A 132 2.38 -9.70 15.25
C PRO A 132 1.83 -10.80 16.17
N THR A 133 0.52 -11.06 16.10
CA THR A 133 -0.15 -12.09 16.92
C THR A 133 -0.32 -13.43 16.21
N GLU A 134 -0.14 -13.47 14.88
CA GLU A 134 -0.40 -14.63 14.03
C GLU A 134 0.83 -15.11 13.25
N ILE A 135 2.05 -14.79 13.72
CA ILE A 135 3.31 -15.11 13.03
C ILE A 135 3.53 -16.63 12.87
N TRP A 136 3.10 -17.44 13.84
CA TRP A 136 3.25 -18.89 13.73
C TRP A 136 2.33 -19.48 12.63
N GLN A 137 1.11 -18.93 12.44
CA GLN A 137 0.21 -19.32 11.36
C GLN A 137 0.75 -18.89 10.01
N LEU A 138 1.23 -17.64 9.90
CA LEU A 138 1.89 -17.14 8.69
C LEU A 138 3.06 -18.06 8.29
N HIS A 139 3.84 -18.52 9.28
CA HIS A 139 4.96 -19.43 9.03
C HIS A 139 4.51 -20.82 8.59
N GLU A 140 3.46 -21.36 9.23
CA GLU A 140 2.94 -22.70 8.95
C GLU A 140 2.28 -22.76 7.56
N GLU A 141 1.46 -21.77 7.20
CA GLU A 141 0.64 -21.81 6.00
C GLU A 141 1.37 -21.26 4.76
N ILE A 142 2.19 -20.23 4.93
CA ILE A 142 2.75 -19.48 3.81
C ILE A 142 4.29 -19.53 3.80
N GLY A 143 4.91 -19.31 4.96
CA GLY A 143 6.34 -19.26 5.14
C GLY A 143 6.97 -17.88 4.91
N PRO A 144 8.33 -17.78 4.93
CA PRO A 144 9.03 -16.50 4.92
C PRO A 144 8.92 -15.71 3.61
N ASP A 145 8.60 -16.37 2.50
CA ASP A 145 8.43 -15.71 1.19
C ASP A 145 6.98 -15.24 0.92
N TYR A 146 6.29 -14.78 1.96
CA TYR A 146 4.89 -14.35 1.88
C TYR A 146 4.66 -13.17 0.92
N VAL A 147 5.68 -12.34 0.68
CA VAL A 147 5.58 -11.22 -0.27
C VAL A 147 5.33 -11.73 -1.69
N ASN A 148 6.14 -12.68 -2.17
CA ASN A 148 6.01 -13.21 -3.52
C ASN A 148 4.84 -14.19 -3.65
N ARG A 149 4.51 -14.93 -2.58
CA ARG A 149 3.47 -15.95 -2.60
C ARG A 149 2.05 -15.38 -2.42
N VAL A 150 1.91 -14.32 -1.63
CA VAL A 150 0.61 -13.77 -1.24
C VAL A 150 0.46 -12.32 -1.64
N VAL A 151 1.33 -11.43 -1.16
CA VAL A 151 1.16 -9.98 -1.35
C VAL A 151 1.10 -9.61 -2.82
N ARG A 152 2.15 -9.96 -3.57
CA ARG A 152 2.26 -9.62 -4.99
C ARG A 152 1.12 -10.16 -5.85
N PRO A 153 0.75 -11.46 -5.79
CA PRO A 153 -0.35 -12.00 -6.58
C PRO A 153 -1.71 -11.42 -6.20
N GLN A 154 -1.98 -11.22 -4.89
CA GLN A 154 -3.26 -10.70 -4.44
C GLN A 154 -3.46 -9.24 -4.85
N VAL A 155 -2.46 -8.38 -4.65
CA VAL A 155 -2.53 -6.99 -5.08
C VAL A 155 -2.81 -6.89 -6.58
N ARG A 156 -2.09 -7.67 -7.40
CA ARG A 156 -2.30 -7.71 -8.86
C ARG A 156 -3.70 -8.20 -9.24
N SER A 157 -4.20 -9.22 -8.54
CA SER A 157 -5.52 -9.79 -8.81
C SER A 157 -6.63 -8.82 -8.46
N VAL A 158 -6.61 -8.28 -7.25
CA VAL A 158 -7.64 -7.34 -6.76
C VAL A 158 -7.66 -6.07 -7.58
N ALA A 159 -6.50 -5.47 -7.84
CA ALA A 159 -6.43 -4.24 -8.62
C ALA A 159 -6.95 -4.43 -10.05
N ARG A 160 -6.61 -5.55 -10.73
CA ARG A 160 -7.18 -5.85 -12.06
C ARG A 160 -8.69 -6.03 -12.02
N MET A 161 -9.19 -6.74 -11.02
CA MET A 161 -10.62 -7.00 -10.87
C MET A 161 -11.39 -5.70 -10.66
N VAL A 162 -10.95 -4.86 -9.76
CA VAL A 162 -11.62 -3.58 -9.47
C VAL A 162 -11.50 -2.62 -10.66
N ILE A 163 -10.32 -2.48 -11.28
CA ILE A 163 -10.14 -1.60 -12.45
C ILE A 163 -11.06 -2.02 -13.61
N ALA A 164 -11.26 -3.33 -13.81
CA ALA A 164 -12.14 -3.83 -14.88
C ALA A 164 -13.64 -3.50 -14.69
N GLU A 165 -14.05 -3.02 -13.53
CA GLU A 165 -15.42 -2.59 -13.27
C GLU A 165 -15.68 -1.12 -13.67
N TYR A 166 -14.62 -0.35 -13.90
CA TYR A 166 -14.71 1.08 -14.17
C TYR A 166 -14.27 1.42 -15.59
N PRO A 167 -14.94 2.38 -16.27
CA PRO A 167 -14.47 2.89 -17.55
C PRO A 167 -13.17 3.69 -17.35
N VAL A 168 -12.39 3.80 -18.41
CA VAL A 168 -11.09 4.49 -18.36
C VAL A 168 -11.21 5.95 -17.88
N THR A 169 -12.32 6.64 -18.18
CA THR A 169 -12.58 8.00 -17.71
C THR A 169 -12.62 8.12 -16.20
N ASP A 170 -13.12 7.11 -15.51
CA ASP A 170 -13.24 7.11 -14.05
C ASP A 170 -11.88 6.84 -13.37
N VAL A 171 -11.01 6.12 -14.05
CA VAL A 171 -9.66 5.80 -13.53
C VAL A 171 -8.77 7.04 -13.39
N TYR A 172 -8.94 8.06 -14.27
CA TYR A 172 -8.16 9.31 -14.19
C TYR A 172 -8.94 10.50 -13.61
N SER A 173 -10.24 10.36 -13.34
CA SER A 173 -11.12 11.42 -12.85
C SER A 173 -11.27 11.45 -11.33
N GLU A 174 -12.27 12.17 -10.86
CA GLU A 174 -12.64 12.28 -9.44
C GLU A 174 -12.97 10.93 -8.77
N ARG A 175 -13.38 9.91 -9.55
CA ARG A 175 -13.69 8.59 -9.01
C ARG A 175 -12.47 7.71 -8.72
N ARG A 176 -11.26 8.21 -9.02
CA ARG A 176 -10.00 7.51 -8.67
C ARG A 176 -9.92 7.15 -7.18
N GLN A 177 -10.41 8.03 -6.31
CA GLN A 177 -10.43 7.76 -4.86
C GLN A 177 -11.36 6.59 -4.53
N GLU A 178 -12.54 6.52 -5.13
CA GLU A 178 -13.48 5.41 -4.96
C GLU A 178 -12.85 4.06 -5.36
N ILE A 179 -12.15 4.04 -6.49
CA ILE A 179 -11.43 2.86 -6.98
C ILE A 179 -10.35 2.43 -5.97
N GLN A 180 -9.56 3.40 -5.47
CA GLN A 180 -8.54 3.14 -4.47
C GLN A 180 -9.12 2.60 -3.17
N ASP A 181 -10.23 3.17 -2.69
CA ASP A 181 -10.91 2.75 -1.47
C ASP A 181 -11.46 1.32 -1.62
N LYS A 182 -12.04 0.99 -2.77
CA LYS A 182 -12.53 -0.35 -3.07
C LYS A 182 -11.41 -1.38 -3.12
N ILE A 183 -10.30 -1.09 -3.79
CA ILE A 183 -9.12 -1.96 -3.79
C ILE A 183 -8.60 -2.15 -2.36
N SER A 184 -8.55 -1.08 -1.56
CA SER A 184 -8.07 -1.12 -0.18
C SER A 184 -8.97 -2.00 0.70
N GLN A 185 -10.28 -1.93 0.53
CA GLN A 185 -11.24 -2.77 1.26
C GLN A 185 -11.05 -4.25 0.94
N GLU A 186 -10.96 -4.61 -0.33
CA GLU A 186 -10.74 -5.99 -0.77
C GLU A 186 -9.37 -6.54 -0.29
N LEU A 187 -8.32 -5.70 -0.37
CA LEU A 187 -7.00 -6.09 0.12
C LEU A 187 -6.97 -6.28 1.63
N THR A 188 -7.69 -5.46 2.40
CA THR A 188 -7.79 -5.61 3.86
C THR A 188 -8.36 -6.98 4.22
N GLU A 189 -9.43 -7.41 3.54
CA GLU A 189 -10.04 -8.71 3.79
C GLU A 189 -9.11 -9.87 3.37
N MET A 190 -8.51 -9.77 2.18
CA MET A 190 -7.62 -10.81 1.68
C MET A 190 -6.33 -10.96 2.50
N PHE A 191 -5.74 -9.85 2.92
CA PHE A 191 -4.53 -9.88 3.75
C PHE A 191 -4.84 -10.44 5.14
N GLY A 192 -5.96 -10.04 5.75
CA GLY A 192 -6.39 -10.58 7.04
C GLY A 192 -6.56 -12.10 7.03
N ARG A 193 -7.05 -12.69 5.94
CA ARG A 193 -7.14 -14.15 5.78
C ARG A 193 -5.79 -14.85 5.68
N ASN A 194 -4.72 -14.10 5.39
CA ASN A 194 -3.37 -14.61 5.20
C ASN A 194 -2.41 -14.11 6.30
N HIS A 195 -2.93 -13.74 7.48
CA HIS A 195 -2.13 -13.32 8.64
C HIS A 195 -1.27 -12.08 8.37
N LEU A 196 -1.75 -11.21 7.48
CA LEU A 196 -1.13 -9.94 7.11
C LEU A 196 -2.10 -8.81 7.43
N VAL A 197 -1.56 -7.66 7.83
CA VAL A 197 -2.31 -6.43 8.03
C VAL A 197 -2.04 -5.50 6.85
N PHE A 198 -3.10 -5.02 6.23
CA PHE A 198 -3.04 -3.99 5.21
C PHE A 198 -3.08 -2.61 5.86
N ASP A 199 -2.14 -1.73 5.51
CA ASP A 199 -2.07 -0.35 6.04
C ASP A 199 -2.59 0.69 5.06
N ALA A 200 -2.09 0.66 3.83
CA ALA A 200 -2.46 1.64 2.81
C ALA A 200 -2.14 1.18 1.39
N LEU A 201 -2.92 1.66 0.44
CA LEU A 201 -2.64 1.61 -1.00
C LEU A 201 -2.34 3.02 -1.49
N LEU A 202 -1.27 3.16 -2.27
CA LEU A 202 -0.89 4.40 -2.94
C LEU A 202 -0.83 4.12 -4.44
N VAL A 203 -1.80 4.63 -5.17
CA VAL A 203 -1.73 4.64 -6.65
C VAL A 203 -0.84 5.80 -7.06
N ARG A 204 0.29 5.50 -7.69
CA ARG A 204 1.34 6.47 -8.02
C ARG A 204 1.11 7.09 -9.38
N ASP A 205 1.16 6.28 -10.41
CA ASP A 205 1.03 6.69 -11.80
C ASP A 205 0.05 5.80 -12.54
N VAL A 206 -0.62 6.36 -13.55
CA VAL A 206 -1.53 5.64 -14.44
C VAL A 206 -1.21 6.07 -15.86
N GLU A 207 -0.63 5.15 -16.62
CA GLU A 207 -0.30 5.38 -18.02
C GLU A 207 -1.36 4.75 -18.93
N PHE A 208 -1.77 5.49 -19.94
CA PHE A 208 -2.74 5.08 -20.95
C PHE A 208 -2.06 4.82 -22.29
N SER A 209 -2.72 4.11 -23.20
CA SER A 209 -2.21 3.93 -24.55
C SER A 209 -2.03 5.30 -25.26
N LYS A 210 -1.02 5.39 -26.13
CA LYS A 210 -0.74 6.63 -26.88
C LYS A 210 -1.93 7.08 -27.73
N GLU A 211 -2.68 6.14 -28.25
CA GLU A 211 -3.88 6.39 -29.04
C GLU A 211 -4.98 7.02 -28.19
N PHE A 212 -5.17 6.52 -26.96
CA PHE A 212 -6.14 7.08 -26.02
C PHE A 212 -5.71 8.48 -25.55
N GLN A 213 -4.44 8.70 -25.22
CA GLN A 213 -3.91 10.01 -24.86
C GLN A 213 -4.17 11.03 -25.96
N ALA A 214 -3.84 10.70 -27.22
CA ALA A 214 -4.09 11.56 -28.37
C ALA A 214 -5.59 11.87 -28.58
N ALA A 215 -6.47 10.90 -28.35
CA ALA A 215 -7.92 11.12 -28.45
C ALA A 215 -8.44 12.04 -27.33
N VAL A 216 -7.94 11.91 -26.11
CA VAL A 216 -8.28 12.79 -24.98
C VAL A 216 -7.79 14.22 -25.24
N GLU A 217 -6.55 14.39 -25.72
CA GLU A 217 -6.00 15.70 -26.08
C GLU A 217 -6.83 16.36 -27.19
N ALA A 218 -7.16 15.61 -28.26
CA ALA A 218 -8.00 16.13 -29.32
C ALA A 218 -9.39 16.57 -28.84
N LYS A 219 -10.01 15.79 -27.94
CA LYS A 219 -11.29 16.15 -27.31
C LYS A 219 -11.17 17.41 -26.48
N GLN A 220 -10.12 17.56 -25.66
CA GLN A 220 -9.89 18.75 -24.84
C GLN A 220 -9.67 20.00 -25.69
N VAL A 221 -8.90 19.89 -26.78
CA VAL A 221 -8.71 20.98 -27.74
C VAL A 221 -10.03 21.41 -28.35
N ALA A 222 -10.82 20.46 -28.85
CA ALA A 222 -12.14 20.77 -29.42
C ALA A 222 -13.10 21.42 -28.41
N GLU A 223 -13.09 20.99 -27.16
CA GLU A 223 -13.90 21.57 -26.08
C GLU A 223 -13.46 23.00 -25.75
N GLN A 224 -12.15 23.24 -25.70
CA GLN A 224 -11.60 24.61 -25.51
C GLN A 224 -11.92 25.53 -26.69
N GLU A 225 -11.86 25.04 -27.91
CA GLU A 225 -12.27 25.79 -29.10
C GLU A 225 -13.77 26.15 -29.08
N TYR A 226 -14.63 25.21 -28.67
CA TYR A 226 -16.03 25.43 -28.48
C TYR A 226 -16.32 26.55 -27.46
N LEU A 227 -15.73 26.47 -26.27
CA LEU A 227 -15.85 27.48 -25.21
C LEU A 227 -15.34 28.84 -25.66
N LYS A 228 -14.22 28.88 -26.38
CA LYS A 228 -13.69 30.12 -26.98
C LYS A 228 -14.66 30.73 -27.97
N MET A 229 -15.27 29.93 -28.83
CA MET A 229 -16.25 30.39 -29.80
C MET A 229 -17.50 30.95 -29.11
N GLU A 230 -18.00 30.30 -28.07
CA GLU A 230 -19.12 30.78 -27.26
C GLU A 230 -18.80 32.14 -26.63
N TYR A 231 -17.61 32.31 -26.05
CA TYR A 231 -17.17 33.60 -25.51
C TYR A 231 -17.08 34.69 -26.57
N VAL A 232 -16.57 34.37 -27.79
CA VAL A 232 -16.51 35.33 -28.91
C VAL A 232 -17.92 35.76 -29.34
N LEU A 233 -18.85 34.82 -29.41
CA LEU A 233 -20.26 35.13 -29.74
C LEU A 233 -20.93 36.02 -28.69
N ASP A 234 -20.74 35.74 -27.42
CA ASP A 234 -21.31 36.56 -26.33
C ASP A 234 -20.69 37.95 -26.30
N ARG A 235 -19.39 38.06 -26.54
CA ARG A 235 -18.73 39.35 -26.69
C ARG A 235 -19.28 40.14 -27.87
N ALA A 236 -19.45 39.52 -29.04
CA ALA A 236 -20.00 40.16 -30.22
C ALA A 236 -21.46 40.64 -29.98
N ARG A 237 -22.26 39.81 -29.27
CA ARG A 237 -23.63 40.23 -28.87
C ARG A 237 -23.63 41.45 -27.93
N THR A 238 -22.73 41.43 -26.95
CA THR A 238 -22.59 42.52 -25.99
C THR A 238 -22.14 43.81 -26.68
N GLU A 239 -21.17 43.74 -27.59
CA GLU A 239 -20.68 44.86 -28.37
C GLU A 239 -21.79 45.42 -29.29
N ALA A 240 -22.59 44.55 -29.94
CA ALA A 240 -23.73 44.96 -30.73
C ALA A 240 -24.82 45.68 -29.87
N GLN A 241 -25.13 45.13 -28.70
CA GLN A 241 -26.07 45.73 -27.77
C GLN A 241 -25.59 47.10 -27.25
N GLN A 242 -24.30 47.23 -26.94
CA GLN A 242 -23.71 48.51 -26.54
C GLN A 242 -23.82 49.56 -27.65
N LYS A 243 -23.58 49.18 -28.91
CA LYS A 243 -23.79 50.12 -30.06
C LYS A 243 -25.21 50.54 -30.23
N ILE A 244 -26.20 49.65 -30.02
CA ILE A 244 -27.64 49.99 -30.09
C ILE A 244 -27.98 50.97 -28.97
N VAL A 245 -27.60 50.66 -27.71
CA VAL A 245 -27.89 51.53 -26.55
C VAL A 245 -27.19 52.90 -26.71
N ALA A 246 -25.94 52.94 -27.23
CA ALA A 246 -25.28 54.21 -27.51
C ALA A 246 -26.03 55.05 -28.58
N ALA A 247 -26.43 54.38 -29.67
CA ALA A 247 -27.18 55.06 -30.73
C ALA A 247 -28.58 55.60 -30.26
N GLU A 248 -29.27 54.83 -29.42
CA GLU A 248 -30.52 55.25 -28.76
C GLU A 248 -30.28 56.45 -27.84
N GLY A 249 -29.19 56.40 -27.03
CA GLY A 249 -28.77 57.50 -26.16
C GLY A 249 -28.47 58.79 -26.94
N ASP A 250 -27.76 58.68 -28.05
CA ASP A 250 -27.43 59.79 -28.94
C ASP A 250 -28.72 60.39 -29.61
N ALA A 251 -29.59 59.53 -30.10
CA ALA A 251 -30.88 59.96 -30.68
C ALA A 251 -31.76 60.70 -29.66
N GLU A 252 -31.82 60.14 -28.43
CA GLU A 252 -32.60 60.83 -27.36
C GLU A 252 -31.93 62.12 -26.91
N SER A 253 -30.58 62.19 -26.86
CA SER A 253 -29.83 63.44 -26.61
C SER A 253 -30.18 64.53 -27.67
N ILE A 254 -30.17 64.17 -28.96
CA ILE A 254 -30.49 65.07 -30.08
C ILE A 254 -31.99 65.52 -29.96
N ARG A 255 -32.90 64.60 -29.63
CA ARG A 255 -34.30 64.90 -29.42
C ARG A 255 -34.51 65.94 -28.29
N LEU A 256 -33.89 65.72 -27.14
CA LEU A 256 -33.95 66.55 -25.96
C LEU A 256 -33.36 67.97 -26.24
N ARG A 257 -32.19 68.01 -26.93
CA ARG A 257 -31.61 69.29 -27.36
C ARG A 257 -32.51 70.06 -28.32
N GLY A 258 -33.11 69.39 -29.30
CA GLY A 258 -34.04 69.96 -30.22
C GLY A 258 -35.33 70.56 -29.56
N GLU A 259 -35.82 69.87 -28.53
CA GLU A 259 -36.95 70.38 -27.72
C GLU A 259 -36.53 71.59 -26.87
N ALA A 260 -35.36 71.59 -26.26
CA ALA A 260 -34.83 72.70 -25.47
C ALA A 260 -34.62 73.96 -26.33
N LEU A 261 -34.06 73.77 -27.53
CA LEU A 261 -33.90 74.86 -28.48
C LEU A 261 -35.23 75.46 -29.00
N ARG A 262 -36.22 74.60 -29.22
CA ARG A 262 -37.62 75.07 -29.56
C ARG A 262 -38.27 75.90 -28.44
N ARG A 263 -38.04 75.56 -27.19
CA ARG A 263 -38.59 76.25 -26.01
C ARG A 263 -37.87 77.56 -25.71
N ASN A 264 -36.60 77.66 -26.05
CA ASN A 264 -35.80 78.86 -25.78
C ASN A 264 -34.80 79.15 -26.94
N PRO A 265 -35.25 79.94 -28.00
CA PRO A 265 -34.43 80.21 -29.18
C PRO A 265 -33.12 80.95 -28.89
N ARG A 266 -33.01 81.67 -27.76
CA ARG A 266 -31.76 82.38 -27.37
C ARG A 266 -30.60 81.39 -26.95
N LEU A 267 -30.88 80.11 -26.74
CA LEU A 267 -29.86 79.12 -26.49
C LEU A 267 -29.00 78.78 -27.74
N ILE A 268 -29.48 79.12 -28.93
CA ILE A 268 -28.74 78.91 -30.20
C ILE A 268 -27.51 79.78 -30.22
N ASP A 269 -27.62 81.07 -29.78
CA ASP A 269 -26.50 82.01 -29.75
C ASP A 269 -25.39 81.57 -28.74
N TYR A 270 -25.76 80.83 -27.67
CA TYR A 270 -24.84 80.36 -26.65
C TYR A 270 -24.03 79.10 -27.09
N GLU A 271 -24.66 78.24 -27.93
CA GLU A 271 -24.03 77.04 -28.44
C GLU A 271 -23.05 77.30 -29.61
N TYR A 272 -23.28 78.39 -30.37
CA TYR A 272 -22.39 78.86 -31.42
C TYR A 272 -21.17 79.65 -30.90
N ALA A 273 -21.14 80.03 -29.64
CA ALA A 273 -20.06 80.79 -29.00
C ALA A 273 -19.07 79.88 -28.21
N ARG A 274 -19.24 78.57 -28.26
CA ARG A 274 -18.39 77.57 -27.57
C ARG A 274 -17.70 76.73 -28.57
#